data_88881e65f7eec22890c237785fbd6270
#
_entry.id   88881e65f7eec22890c237785fbd6270
#
_cell.length_a   1.000
_cell.length_b   1.000
_cell.length_c   1.000
_cell.angle_alpha   90.00
_cell.angle_beta   90.00
_cell.angle_gamma   90.00
#
_symmetry.space_group_name_H-M   'P 1'
#
loop_
_entity.id
_entity.type
_entity.pdbx_description
1 polymer ?
#
loop_
_entity_poly.entity_id
_entity_poly.type
_entity_poly.pdbx_seq_one_letter_code
_entity_poly.pdbx_strand_id
1 'polypeptide(L)'
;MYKRQTLGYSSAVLENINLSLHPGDRIGLLGPNGAGKSTLMKSLVASIPLLDGHRFEGGNLKLGYFSQHQVDDLDLSKTAYQCIQQLDPEKTEQQVRTYLGGYDFKNDKVKDPIKLFSGGEKARLALAIIAYQKPNLLLMDEPTNHLDMEMRQALTMALQSFGGAILLISHDRHLLANNVDQFLLVEEGSIGEFDGDLNDYSLRILKNLNKSHPRKSSNTKEQTPGAQRQLEQKKIKQLKTEIHSAEKRLKRLQEKIAGVEGILQSPETYDGDFQDDLHDLIRNQTELKAEIEEVEQIWLNLNEQLEGSS
;
A
#
# COMPACT_ATOMS: atom_id res chain seq x y z
N MET A 1 -17.52 8.05 14.71
CA MET A 1 -18.41 6.94 15.10
C MET A 1 -19.49 6.76 14.05
N TYR A 2 -19.63 5.56 13.53
CA TYR A 2 -20.65 5.18 12.55
C TYR A 2 -21.70 4.28 13.23
N LYS A 3 -22.98 4.53 13.00
CA LYS A 3 -24.05 3.67 13.49
C LYS A 3 -25.03 3.36 12.37
N ARG A 4 -25.21 2.08 12.06
CA ARG A 4 -26.12 1.53 11.05
C ARG A 4 -26.06 2.27 9.71
N GLN A 5 -24.83 2.43 9.18
CA GLN A 5 -24.65 3.18 7.95
C GLN A 5 -24.64 2.27 6.74
N THR A 6 -25.13 2.84 5.64
CA THR A 6 -25.03 2.25 4.31
C THR A 6 -24.11 3.13 3.48
N LEU A 7 -23.06 2.54 2.95
CA LEU A 7 -22.02 3.20 2.17
C LEU A 7 -22.03 2.66 0.73
N GLY A 8 -21.84 3.56 -0.22
CA GLY A 8 -21.81 3.20 -1.63
C GLY A 8 -21.81 4.40 -2.52
N TYR A 9 -22.03 4.17 -3.82
CA TYR A 9 -22.14 5.20 -4.84
C TYR A 9 -23.60 5.33 -5.30
N SER A 10 -23.94 4.70 -6.44
CA SER A 10 -25.35 4.58 -6.91
C SER A 10 -26.07 3.39 -6.29
N SER A 11 -25.34 2.45 -5.71
CA SER A 11 -25.84 1.27 -5.02
C SER A 11 -25.05 1.05 -3.73
N ALA A 12 -25.66 0.36 -2.76
CA ALA A 12 -25.00 -0.01 -1.53
C ALA A 12 -23.83 -0.97 -1.79
N VAL A 13 -22.67 -0.66 -1.21
CA VAL A 13 -21.46 -1.50 -1.24
C VAL A 13 -21.23 -2.12 0.14
N LEU A 14 -21.48 -1.33 1.19
CA LEU A 14 -21.40 -1.77 2.58
C LEU A 14 -22.68 -1.37 3.30
N GLU A 15 -23.25 -2.29 4.08
CA GLU A 15 -24.50 -2.10 4.80
C GLU A 15 -24.35 -2.36 6.29
N ASN A 16 -25.18 -1.70 7.10
CA ASN A 16 -25.23 -1.86 8.56
C ASN A 16 -23.90 -1.65 9.27
N ILE A 17 -23.08 -0.73 8.76
CA ILE A 17 -21.74 -0.47 9.29
C ILE A 17 -21.85 0.19 10.67
N ASN A 18 -21.20 -0.42 11.64
CA ASN A 18 -20.99 0.13 12.97
C ASN A 18 -19.49 0.19 13.22
N LEU A 19 -18.91 1.37 13.12
CA LEU A 19 -17.47 1.58 13.30
C LEU A 19 -17.25 2.74 14.27
N SER A 20 -16.46 2.52 15.29
CA SER A 20 -16.00 3.57 16.20
C SER A 20 -14.48 3.60 16.18
N LEU A 21 -13.91 4.77 15.98
CA LEU A 21 -12.48 5.01 16.04
C LEU A 21 -12.19 5.91 17.23
N HIS A 22 -11.26 5.51 18.07
CA HIS A 22 -10.86 6.23 19.27
C HIS A 22 -9.41 6.73 19.14
N PRO A 23 -9.02 7.75 19.88
CA PRO A 23 -7.62 8.18 19.89
C PRO A 23 -6.68 7.03 20.27
N GLY A 24 -5.64 6.81 19.45
CA GLY A 24 -4.67 5.76 19.66
C GLY A 24 -5.02 4.41 19.03
N ASP A 25 -6.22 4.22 18.46
CA ASP A 25 -6.57 2.99 17.77
C ASP A 25 -5.62 2.74 16.58
N ARG A 26 -5.15 1.51 16.44
CA ARG A 26 -4.28 1.07 15.34
C ARG A 26 -4.91 -0.12 14.64
N ILE A 27 -5.62 0.18 13.57
CA ILE A 27 -6.52 -0.78 12.93
C ILE A 27 -6.06 -1.08 11.50
N GLY A 28 -5.86 -2.36 11.19
CA GLY A 28 -5.67 -2.88 9.84
C GLY A 28 -7.00 -3.31 9.21
N LEU A 29 -7.27 -2.87 8.00
CA LEU A 29 -8.49 -3.22 7.29
C LEU A 29 -8.20 -4.33 6.29
N LEU A 30 -8.69 -5.52 6.56
CA LEU A 30 -8.55 -6.72 5.74
C LEU A 30 -9.78 -6.93 4.86
N GLY A 31 -9.63 -7.70 3.81
CA GLY A 31 -10.74 -8.08 2.92
C GLY A 31 -10.28 -8.26 1.48
N PRO A 32 -11.01 -9.01 0.66
CA PRO A 32 -10.68 -9.20 -0.75
C PRO A 32 -10.75 -7.91 -1.55
N ASN A 33 -10.14 -7.92 -2.74
CA ASN A 33 -10.25 -6.79 -3.66
C ASN A 33 -11.72 -6.58 -4.06
N GLY A 34 -12.16 -5.32 -4.10
CA GLY A 34 -13.55 -4.99 -4.38
C GLY A 34 -14.53 -5.13 -3.20
N ALA A 35 -14.11 -5.60 -2.02
CA ALA A 35 -14.99 -5.76 -0.85
C ALA A 35 -15.54 -4.44 -0.27
N GLY A 36 -15.03 -3.28 -0.70
CA GLY A 36 -15.49 -1.98 -0.22
C GLY A 36 -14.54 -1.26 0.74
N LYS A 37 -13.30 -1.76 0.91
CA LYS A 37 -12.29 -1.12 1.80
C LYS A 37 -12.05 0.35 1.46
N SER A 38 -11.73 0.66 0.20
CA SER A 38 -11.52 2.05 -0.24
C SER A 38 -12.82 2.88 -0.23
N THR A 39 -13.99 2.23 -0.40
CA THR A 39 -15.30 2.89 -0.23
C THR A 39 -15.49 3.35 1.22
N LEU A 40 -15.14 2.51 2.20
CA LEU A 40 -15.14 2.90 3.61
C LEU A 40 -14.21 4.09 3.85
N MET A 41 -12.96 4.03 3.36
CA MET A 41 -11.99 5.13 3.52
C MET A 41 -12.52 6.44 2.93
N LYS A 42 -13.03 6.42 1.69
CA LYS A 42 -13.62 7.59 1.02
C LYS A 42 -14.84 8.14 1.74
N SER A 43 -15.64 7.28 2.36
CA SER A 43 -16.76 7.71 3.20
C SER A 43 -16.27 8.39 4.48
N LEU A 44 -15.21 7.86 5.11
CA LEU A 44 -14.61 8.46 6.31
C LEU A 44 -14.06 9.87 6.06
N VAL A 45 -13.52 10.14 4.89
CA VAL A 45 -13.04 11.49 4.49
C VAL A 45 -14.12 12.37 3.86
N ALA A 46 -15.38 11.92 3.88
CA ALA A 46 -16.51 12.61 3.23
C ALA A 46 -16.35 12.85 1.71
N SER A 47 -15.47 12.10 1.04
CA SER A 47 -15.33 12.16 -0.42
C SER A 47 -16.52 11.54 -1.16
N ILE A 48 -17.26 10.66 -0.48
CA ILE A 48 -18.54 10.12 -0.95
C ILE A 48 -19.62 10.33 0.11
N PRO A 49 -20.87 10.62 -0.30
CA PRO A 49 -21.99 10.78 0.62
C PRO A 49 -22.37 9.43 1.26
N LEU A 50 -22.97 9.48 2.43
CA LEU A 50 -23.64 8.33 3.01
C LEU A 50 -24.95 8.10 2.25
N LEU A 51 -25.29 6.83 1.96
CA LEU A 51 -26.59 6.48 1.42
C LEU A 51 -27.66 6.45 2.52
N ASP A 52 -27.27 6.02 3.74
CA ASP A 52 -28.13 6.04 4.92
C ASP A 52 -27.28 6.08 6.20
N GLY A 53 -27.88 6.50 7.31
CA GLY A 53 -27.25 6.59 8.62
C GLY A 53 -26.55 7.92 8.90
N HIS A 54 -25.82 8.00 10.01
CA HIS A 54 -25.20 9.24 10.49
C HIS A 54 -23.73 9.04 10.85
N ARG A 55 -22.90 10.01 10.46
CA ARG A 55 -21.51 10.13 10.89
C ARG A 55 -21.39 11.13 12.01
N PHE A 56 -20.80 10.73 13.11
CA PHE A 56 -20.49 11.61 14.23
C PHE A 56 -18.99 11.83 14.31
N GLU A 57 -18.57 13.07 14.28
CA GLU A 57 -17.17 13.48 14.37
C GLU A 57 -16.90 14.12 15.74
N GLY A 58 -15.75 13.83 16.30
CA GLY A 58 -15.26 14.53 17.48
C GLY A 58 -14.91 15.98 17.14
N GLY A 59 -15.18 16.92 18.06
CA GLY A 59 -14.99 18.36 17.83
C GLY A 59 -13.55 18.78 17.45
N ASN A 60 -12.56 17.97 17.77
CA ASN A 60 -11.14 18.23 17.48
C ASN A 60 -10.56 17.27 16.41
N LEU A 61 -11.40 16.61 15.62
CA LEU A 61 -10.94 15.68 14.59
C LEU A 61 -10.15 16.44 13.53
N LYS A 62 -8.88 16.04 13.35
CA LYS A 62 -8.02 16.42 12.25
C LYS A 62 -7.66 15.15 11.48
N LEU A 63 -8.23 15.01 10.31
CA LEU A 63 -8.09 13.81 9.50
C LEU A 63 -6.98 14.00 8.47
N GLY A 64 -6.03 13.08 8.43
CA GLY A 64 -5.06 12.92 7.34
C GLY A 64 -5.47 11.71 6.51
N TYR A 65 -5.53 11.87 5.19
CA TYR A 65 -5.81 10.77 4.29
C TYR A 65 -4.68 10.64 3.29
N PHE A 66 -4.16 9.44 3.14
CA PHE A 66 -3.19 9.08 2.11
C PHE A 66 -3.77 7.99 1.23
N SER A 67 -3.83 8.27 -0.06
CA SER A 67 -4.19 7.29 -1.08
C SER A 67 -3.36 7.52 -2.33
N GLN A 68 -3.31 6.53 -3.20
CA GLN A 68 -2.64 6.66 -4.50
C GLN A 68 -3.16 7.86 -5.30
N HIS A 69 -4.47 8.13 -5.28
CA HIS A 69 -5.04 9.29 -5.96
C HIS A 69 -4.50 10.63 -5.47
N GLN A 70 -4.13 10.76 -4.19
CA GLN A 70 -3.54 12.01 -3.69
C GLN A 70 -2.14 12.28 -4.23
N VAL A 71 -1.41 11.23 -4.60
CA VAL A 71 -0.13 11.38 -5.29
C VAL A 71 -0.36 11.88 -6.71
N ASP A 72 -1.42 11.42 -7.36
CA ASP A 72 -1.80 11.82 -8.73
C ASP A 72 -2.41 13.24 -8.76
N ASP A 73 -3.06 13.66 -7.66
CA ASP A 73 -3.69 14.98 -7.50
C ASP A 73 -2.68 16.11 -7.17
N LEU A 74 -1.41 15.80 -6.99
CA LEU A 74 -0.39 16.82 -6.78
C LEU A 74 -0.32 17.77 -7.97
N ASP A 75 -0.36 19.08 -7.70
CA ASP A 75 -0.19 20.10 -8.73
C ASP A 75 1.23 20.06 -9.30
N LEU A 76 1.38 19.44 -10.46
CA LEU A 76 2.66 19.20 -11.12
C LEU A 76 3.41 20.50 -11.50
N SER A 77 2.73 21.63 -11.52
CA SER A 77 3.33 22.95 -11.82
C SER A 77 3.97 23.60 -10.61
N LYS A 78 3.61 23.16 -9.39
CA LYS A 78 4.18 23.65 -8.13
C LYS A 78 5.48 22.96 -7.79
N THR A 79 6.15 23.54 -6.78
CA THR A 79 7.34 22.96 -6.14
C THR A 79 6.96 22.38 -4.78
N ALA A 80 7.78 21.48 -4.22
CA ALA A 80 7.57 20.96 -2.87
C ALA A 80 7.53 22.11 -1.84
N TYR A 81 8.39 23.11 -2.02
CA TYR A 81 8.40 24.33 -1.21
C TYR A 81 7.04 25.03 -1.21
N GLN A 82 6.48 25.30 -2.41
CA GLN A 82 5.21 25.99 -2.55
C GLN A 82 4.05 25.23 -1.91
N CYS A 83 4.05 23.90 -1.95
CA CYS A 83 3.03 23.10 -1.31
C CYS A 83 3.00 23.31 0.22
N ILE A 84 4.15 23.30 0.88
CA ILE A 84 4.22 23.55 2.33
C ILE A 84 3.97 25.02 2.66
N GLN A 85 4.51 25.94 1.86
CA GLN A 85 4.30 27.38 2.06
C GLN A 85 2.83 27.80 1.96
N GLN A 86 2.02 27.12 1.15
CA GLN A 86 0.57 27.37 1.07
C GLN A 86 -0.18 26.92 2.32
N LEU A 87 0.30 25.88 3.00
CA LEU A 87 -0.29 25.41 4.26
C LEU A 87 0.06 26.34 5.43
N ASP A 88 1.22 26.99 5.38
CA ASP A 88 1.69 27.87 6.43
C ASP A 88 2.51 29.02 5.81
N PRO A 89 1.82 30.10 5.37
CA PRO A 89 2.47 31.24 4.72
C PRO A 89 3.46 32.01 5.61
N GLU A 90 3.38 31.87 6.92
CA GLU A 90 4.23 32.59 7.87
C GLU A 90 5.60 31.90 8.05
N LYS A 91 5.76 30.67 7.58
CA LYS A 91 7.03 29.95 7.69
C LYS A 91 8.10 30.55 6.79
N THR A 92 9.30 30.67 7.36
CA THR A 92 10.48 31.09 6.58
C THR A 92 10.93 30.00 5.62
N GLU A 93 11.60 30.37 4.54
CA GLU A 93 12.18 29.43 3.58
C GLU A 93 13.04 28.36 4.27
N GLN A 94 13.86 28.79 5.24
CA GLN A 94 14.73 27.87 5.99
C GLN A 94 13.94 26.83 6.78
N GLN A 95 12.83 27.21 7.41
CA GLN A 95 11.98 26.28 8.16
C GLN A 95 11.32 25.26 7.24
N VAL A 96 10.83 25.70 6.08
CA VAL A 96 10.24 24.80 5.07
C VAL A 96 11.28 23.85 4.52
N ARG A 97 12.49 24.32 4.20
CA ARG A 97 13.60 23.48 3.73
C ARG A 97 14.01 22.46 4.79
N THR A 98 14.12 22.86 6.04
CA THR A 98 14.44 21.94 7.16
C THR A 98 13.39 20.87 7.31
N TYR A 99 12.10 21.22 7.23
CA TYR A 99 11.00 20.28 7.30
C TYR A 99 11.04 19.26 6.15
N LEU A 100 11.14 19.75 4.91
CA LEU A 100 11.20 18.91 3.71
C LEU A 100 12.47 18.05 3.65
N GLY A 101 13.57 18.52 4.25
CA GLY A 101 14.79 17.76 4.41
C GLY A 101 14.60 16.45 5.19
N GLY A 102 13.68 16.42 6.16
CA GLY A 102 13.27 15.21 6.88
C GLY A 102 12.58 14.17 5.99
N TYR A 103 12.09 14.58 4.82
CA TYR A 103 11.49 13.71 3.79
C TYR A 103 12.42 13.54 2.57
N ASP A 104 13.71 13.73 2.76
CA ASP A 104 14.76 13.58 1.75
C ASP A 104 14.70 14.56 0.56
N PHE A 105 14.03 15.72 0.74
CA PHE A 105 14.12 16.82 -0.21
C PHE A 105 15.28 17.74 0.15
N LYS A 106 16.48 17.43 -0.38
CA LYS A 106 17.72 18.14 -0.07
C LYS A 106 18.02 19.22 -1.12
N ASN A 107 18.79 20.22 -0.71
CA ASN A 107 19.35 21.27 -1.57
C ASN A 107 18.27 22.00 -2.40
N ASP A 108 18.50 22.14 -3.71
CA ASP A 108 17.61 22.86 -4.63
C ASP A 108 16.41 22.03 -5.07
N LYS A 109 16.40 20.72 -4.80
CA LYS A 109 15.27 19.83 -5.14
C LYS A 109 13.93 20.30 -4.56
N VAL A 110 13.95 21.00 -3.46
CA VAL A 110 12.78 21.65 -2.85
C VAL A 110 12.10 22.65 -3.79
N LYS A 111 12.88 23.25 -4.71
CA LYS A 111 12.42 24.25 -5.70
C LYS A 111 12.17 23.64 -7.09
N ASP A 112 12.45 22.36 -7.28
CA ASP A 112 12.15 21.71 -8.54
C ASP A 112 10.63 21.54 -8.72
N PRO A 113 10.10 21.71 -9.94
CA PRO A 113 8.70 21.42 -10.23
C PRO A 113 8.37 19.94 -9.97
N ILE A 114 7.24 19.68 -9.33
CA ILE A 114 6.76 18.32 -8.98
C ILE A 114 6.66 17.40 -10.20
N LYS A 115 6.46 17.96 -11.41
CA LYS A 115 6.45 17.18 -12.66
C LYS A 115 7.75 16.42 -12.92
N LEU A 116 8.88 16.86 -12.34
CA LEU A 116 10.19 16.22 -12.46
C LEU A 116 10.43 15.14 -11.40
N PHE A 117 9.51 14.98 -10.45
CA PHE A 117 9.65 14.02 -9.38
C PHE A 117 9.29 12.61 -9.85
N SER A 118 10.05 11.63 -9.37
CA SER A 118 9.70 10.21 -9.50
C SER A 118 8.42 9.88 -8.72
N GLY A 119 7.83 8.72 -8.95
CA GLY A 119 6.66 8.25 -8.20
C GLY A 119 6.91 8.22 -6.69
N GLY A 120 8.07 7.70 -6.25
CA GLY A 120 8.47 7.67 -4.85
C GLY A 120 8.65 9.07 -4.25
N GLU A 121 9.21 10.02 -4.99
CA GLU A 121 9.35 11.42 -4.53
C GLU A 121 8.00 12.12 -4.38
N LYS A 122 7.08 11.88 -5.31
CA LYS A 122 5.70 12.37 -5.19
C LYS A 122 4.99 11.79 -3.97
N ALA A 123 5.14 10.49 -3.72
CA ALA A 123 4.59 9.85 -2.53
C ALA A 123 5.18 10.42 -1.23
N ARG A 124 6.51 10.65 -1.17
CA ARG A 124 7.16 11.32 -0.04
C ARG A 124 6.62 12.72 0.20
N LEU A 125 6.41 13.49 -0.88
CA LEU A 125 5.84 14.83 -0.77
C LEU A 125 4.41 14.79 -0.25
N ALA A 126 3.56 13.88 -0.74
CA ALA A 126 2.20 13.71 -0.26
C ALA A 126 2.17 13.37 1.24
N LEU A 127 3.04 12.46 1.69
CA LEU A 127 3.20 12.14 3.11
C LEU A 127 3.66 13.35 3.93
N ALA A 128 4.62 14.13 3.42
CA ALA A 128 5.08 15.36 4.07
C ALA A 128 3.95 16.38 4.21
N ILE A 129 3.14 16.58 3.18
CA ILE A 129 1.98 17.48 3.20
C ILE A 129 0.98 17.06 4.27
N ILE A 130 0.64 15.78 4.35
CA ILE A 130 -0.30 15.23 5.34
C ILE A 130 0.25 15.40 6.75
N ALA A 131 1.49 15.01 6.98
CA ALA A 131 2.13 15.11 8.28
C ALA A 131 2.27 16.56 8.77
N TYR A 132 2.46 17.52 7.85
CA TYR A 132 2.51 18.94 8.18
C TYR A 132 1.23 19.45 8.84
N GLN A 133 0.08 18.91 8.44
CA GLN A 133 -1.23 19.28 8.98
C GLN A 133 -1.48 18.74 10.39
N LYS A 134 -0.58 17.91 10.92
CA LYS A 134 -0.65 17.29 12.25
C LYS A 134 -2.01 16.63 12.51
N PRO A 135 -2.38 15.63 11.71
CA PRO A 135 -3.63 14.90 11.91
C PRO A 135 -3.62 14.16 13.25
N ASN A 136 -4.80 13.86 13.79
CA ASN A 136 -4.97 12.97 14.94
C ASN A 136 -5.69 11.65 14.58
N LEU A 137 -6.19 11.56 13.35
CA LEU A 137 -6.62 10.33 12.70
C LEU A 137 -5.97 10.24 11.32
N LEU A 138 -5.24 9.15 11.06
CA LEU A 138 -4.57 8.91 9.80
C LEU A 138 -5.21 7.72 9.10
N LEU A 139 -5.74 7.98 7.92
CA LEU A 139 -6.29 6.96 7.03
C LEU A 139 -5.29 6.73 5.90
N MET A 140 -4.90 5.47 5.67
CA MET A 140 -3.91 5.13 4.66
C MET A 140 -4.42 3.98 3.77
N ASP A 141 -4.54 4.25 2.48
CA ASP A 141 -4.99 3.27 1.48
C ASP A 141 -3.81 2.93 0.55
N GLU A 142 -3.22 1.73 0.77
CA GLU A 142 -2.06 1.19 0.06
C GLU A 142 -0.85 2.15 0.02
N PRO A 143 -0.35 2.61 1.18
CA PRO A 143 0.68 3.65 1.22
C PRO A 143 2.06 3.18 0.76
N THR A 144 2.30 1.89 0.65
CA THR A 144 3.58 1.30 0.24
C THR A 144 3.72 1.15 -1.27
N ASN A 145 2.65 1.36 -2.03
CA ASN A 145 2.71 1.32 -3.48
C ASN A 145 3.66 2.42 -3.99
N HIS A 146 4.59 2.04 -4.86
CA HIS A 146 5.61 2.91 -5.45
C HIS A 146 6.67 3.44 -4.47
N LEU A 147 6.72 2.95 -3.22
CA LEU A 147 7.81 3.25 -2.29
C LEU A 147 8.92 2.21 -2.40
N ASP A 148 10.16 2.69 -2.43
CA ASP A 148 11.35 1.85 -2.28
C ASP A 148 11.48 1.30 -0.85
N MET A 149 12.43 0.38 -0.64
CA MET A 149 12.61 -0.30 0.65
C MET A 149 12.93 0.68 1.78
N GLU A 150 13.76 1.69 1.53
CA GLU A 150 14.15 2.67 2.55
C GLU A 150 12.95 3.51 2.98
N MET A 151 12.12 3.90 2.02
CA MET A 151 10.90 4.65 2.29
C MET A 151 9.83 3.83 3.01
N ARG A 152 9.69 2.53 2.70
CA ARG A 152 8.79 1.63 3.45
C ARG A 152 9.23 1.52 4.91
N GLN A 153 10.54 1.42 5.16
CA GLN A 153 11.08 1.41 6.53
C GLN A 153 10.85 2.74 7.23
N ALA A 154 11.15 3.87 6.58
CA ALA A 154 10.91 5.20 7.14
C ALA A 154 9.42 5.43 7.45
N LEU A 155 8.51 5.02 6.56
CA LEU A 155 7.08 5.06 6.79
C LEU A 155 6.67 4.21 8.00
N THR A 156 7.19 2.99 8.11
CA THR A 156 6.92 2.09 9.24
C THR A 156 7.32 2.75 10.55
N MET A 157 8.52 3.32 10.63
CA MET A 157 9.02 4.01 11.83
C MET A 157 8.20 5.27 12.15
N ALA A 158 7.81 6.04 11.12
CA ALA A 158 6.98 7.23 11.29
C ALA A 158 5.59 6.87 11.85
N LEU A 159 4.98 5.80 11.35
CA LEU A 159 3.69 5.32 11.85
C LEU A 159 3.79 4.77 13.28
N GLN A 160 4.88 4.07 13.63
CA GLN A 160 5.11 3.61 15.02
C GLN A 160 5.17 4.78 16.01
N SER A 161 5.79 5.89 15.63
CA SER A 161 5.91 7.08 16.46
C SER A 161 4.66 7.98 16.43
N PHE A 162 3.70 7.71 15.56
CA PHE A 162 2.49 8.50 15.45
C PHE A 162 1.56 8.28 16.63
N GLY A 163 1.25 9.35 17.38
CA GLY A 163 0.43 9.28 18.60
C GLY A 163 -1.09 9.34 18.38
N GLY A 164 -1.55 9.46 17.12
CA GLY A 164 -2.96 9.48 16.76
C GLY A 164 -3.50 8.10 16.42
N ALA A 165 -4.77 8.03 16.02
CA ALA A 165 -5.37 6.81 15.52
C ALA A 165 -4.96 6.55 14.06
N ILE A 166 -4.82 5.28 13.70
CA ILE A 166 -4.47 4.82 12.35
C ILE A 166 -5.52 3.83 11.87
N LEU A 167 -6.01 4.01 10.64
CA LEU A 167 -6.72 3.00 9.89
C LEU A 167 -5.96 2.73 8.59
N LEU A 168 -5.47 1.51 8.43
CA LEU A 168 -4.49 1.15 7.41
C LEU A 168 -5.03 0.01 6.52
N ILE A 169 -5.05 0.25 5.21
CA ILE A 169 -5.18 -0.80 4.18
C ILE A 169 -3.80 -1.00 3.58
N SER A 170 -3.29 -2.21 3.59
CA SER A 170 -2.05 -2.54 2.90
C SER A 170 -1.95 -4.03 2.59
N HIS A 171 -1.28 -4.34 1.49
CA HIS A 171 -0.82 -5.69 1.17
C HIS A 171 0.56 -5.98 1.77
N ASP A 172 1.25 -4.97 2.29
CA ASP A 172 2.52 -5.11 2.97
C ASP A 172 2.33 -5.65 4.39
N ARG A 173 2.60 -6.95 4.54
CA ARG A 173 2.45 -7.65 5.82
C ARG A 173 3.38 -7.10 6.90
N HIS A 174 4.58 -6.64 6.53
CA HIS A 174 5.53 -6.07 7.47
C HIS A 174 5.04 -4.73 8.01
N LEU A 175 4.48 -3.88 7.14
CA LEU A 175 3.87 -2.63 7.55
C LEU A 175 2.70 -2.85 8.50
N LEU A 176 1.79 -3.78 8.18
CA LEU A 176 0.65 -4.13 9.03
C LEU A 176 1.11 -4.68 10.38
N ALA A 177 1.99 -5.71 10.39
CA ALA A 177 2.44 -6.37 11.62
C ALA A 177 3.13 -5.42 12.61
N ASN A 178 3.78 -4.36 12.12
CA ASN A 178 4.50 -3.42 12.96
C ASN A 178 3.69 -2.19 13.40
N ASN A 179 2.51 -1.97 12.82
CA ASN A 179 1.78 -0.71 13.02
C ASN A 179 0.33 -0.86 13.45
N VAL A 180 -0.23 -2.08 13.46
CA VAL A 180 -1.62 -2.30 13.84
C VAL A 180 -1.74 -3.32 14.97
N ASP A 181 -2.71 -3.07 15.87
CA ASP A 181 -3.00 -3.92 17.03
C ASP A 181 -4.28 -4.74 16.81
N GLN A 182 -5.15 -4.30 15.91
CA GLN A 182 -6.46 -4.89 15.66
C GLN A 182 -6.71 -4.98 14.16
N PHE A 183 -7.46 -6.00 13.76
CA PHE A 183 -7.90 -6.14 12.39
C PHE A 183 -9.42 -6.08 12.27
N LEU A 184 -9.89 -5.35 11.27
CA LEU A 184 -11.27 -5.40 10.81
C LEU A 184 -11.32 -6.11 9.45
N LEU A 185 -12.29 -6.97 9.27
CA LEU A 185 -12.53 -7.68 8.03
C LEU A 185 -13.73 -7.09 7.30
N VAL A 186 -13.51 -6.71 6.06
CA VAL A 186 -14.56 -6.27 5.12
C VAL A 186 -14.86 -7.44 4.19
N GLU A 187 -16.03 -8.02 4.32
CA GLU A 187 -16.45 -9.17 3.54
C GLU A 187 -17.98 -9.14 3.36
N GLU A 188 -18.48 -9.55 2.20
CA GLU A 188 -19.91 -9.67 1.89
C GLU A 188 -20.75 -8.43 2.26
N GLY A 189 -20.21 -7.23 1.97
CA GLY A 189 -20.90 -5.96 2.23
C GLY A 189 -20.97 -5.55 3.70
N SER A 190 -20.28 -6.21 4.60
CA SER A 190 -20.26 -5.95 6.03
C SER A 190 -18.84 -5.71 6.57
N ILE A 191 -18.74 -5.16 7.79
CA ILE A 191 -17.47 -5.01 8.52
C ILE A 191 -17.63 -5.66 9.88
N GLY A 192 -16.64 -6.49 10.23
CA GLY A 192 -16.58 -7.14 11.55
C GLY A 192 -15.16 -7.16 12.11
N GLU A 193 -15.02 -7.34 13.40
CA GLU A 193 -13.73 -7.60 14.04
C GLU A 193 -13.17 -8.95 13.54
N PHE A 194 -11.88 -8.98 13.31
CA PHE A 194 -11.17 -10.21 12.92
C PHE A 194 -10.25 -10.65 14.06
N ASP A 195 -10.71 -11.69 14.77
CA ASP A 195 -9.96 -12.34 15.86
C ASP A 195 -8.91 -13.29 15.25
N GLY A 196 -7.74 -12.78 14.93
CA GLY A 196 -6.65 -13.56 14.35
C GLY A 196 -5.52 -12.68 13.85
N ASP A 197 -4.42 -13.33 13.48
CA ASP A 197 -3.28 -12.66 12.87
C ASP A 197 -3.35 -12.69 11.32
N LEU A 198 -2.34 -12.10 10.67
CA LEU A 198 -2.23 -12.10 9.21
C LEU A 198 -2.06 -13.51 8.62
N ASN A 199 -1.57 -14.50 9.39
CA ASN A 199 -1.47 -15.88 8.94
C ASN A 199 -2.85 -16.53 8.98
N ASP A 200 -3.62 -16.28 10.04
CA ASP A 200 -5.01 -16.76 10.16
C ASP A 200 -5.88 -16.21 9.03
N TYR A 201 -5.69 -14.93 8.68
CA TYR A 201 -6.37 -14.32 7.53
C TYR A 201 -6.00 -15.02 6.22
N SER A 202 -4.71 -15.30 5.99
CA SER A 202 -4.26 -16.03 4.80
C SER A 202 -4.86 -17.44 4.74
N LEU A 203 -4.90 -18.14 5.88
CA LEU A 203 -5.53 -19.47 5.97
C LEU A 203 -7.05 -19.41 5.73
N ARG A 204 -7.73 -18.34 6.18
CA ARG A 204 -9.16 -18.11 5.93
C ARG A 204 -9.43 -17.92 4.45
N ILE A 205 -8.65 -17.10 3.76
CA ILE A 205 -8.75 -16.92 2.31
C ILE A 205 -8.61 -18.26 1.60
N LEU A 206 -7.58 -19.05 1.93
CA LEU A 206 -7.35 -20.36 1.34
C LEU A 206 -8.52 -21.34 1.60
N LYS A 207 -9.14 -21.30 2.78
CA LYS A 207 -10.31 -22.13 3.11
C LYS A 207 -11.55 -21.68 2.34
N ASN A 208 -11.76 -20.38 2.16
CA ASN A 208 -12.91 -19.85 1.43
C ASN A 208 -12.81 -20.17 -0.07
N LEU A 209 -11.60 -20.08 -0.64
CA LEU A 209 -11.32 -20.54 -2.01
C LEU A 209 -11.67 -22.01 -2.23
N ASN A 210 -11.49 -22.85 -1.20
CA ASN A 210 -11.85 -24.27 -1.25
C ASN A 210 -13.35 -24.54 -1.03
N LYS A 211 -14.11 -23.58 -0.45
CA LYS A 211 -15.54 -23.71 -0.15
C LYS A 211 -16.46 -23.18 -1.26
N SER A 212 -16.00 -22.33 -2.15
CA SER A 212 -16.80 -21.70 -3.22
C SER A 212 -17.20 -22.65 -4.35
N HIS A 213 -17.07 -23.97 -4.14
CA HIS A 213 -17.68 -24.98 -5.00
C HIS A 213 -18.90 -25.62 -4.31
N PRO A 214 -20.11 -25.05 -4.43
CA PRO A 214 -21.31 -25.69 -3.89
C PRO A 214 -21.59 -26.96 -4.65
N ARG A 215 -21.65 -28.09 -3.92
CA ARG A 215 -22.26 -29.32 -4.41
C ARG A 215 -23.73 -29.03 -4.76
N LYS A 216 -24.02 -28.64 -5.98
CA LYS A 216 -25.38 -28.77 -6.51
C LYS A 216 -25.56 -30.20 -6.97
N SER A 217 -26.29 -30.94 -6.17
CA SER A 217 -26.95 -32.15 -6.62
C SER A 217 -28.11 -31.77 -7.53
N SER A 218 -27.98 -31.97 -8.82
CA SER A 218 -29.09 -32.18 -9.74
C SER A 218 -28.62 -33.04 -10.90
N ASN A 219 -29.30 -34.19 -11.05
CA ASN A 219 -29.18 -35.11 -12.16
C ASN A 219 -29.35 -34.42 -13.49
N THR A 220 -28.35 -34.44 -14.33
CA THR A 220 -28.49 -34.58 -15.79
C THR A 220 -27.18 -35.13 -16.34
N LYS A 221 -27.31 -36.20 -17.14
CA LYS A 221 -26.21 -36.98 -17.71
C LYS A 221 -25.39 -36.18 -18.74
N GLU A 222 -24.13 -36.61 -18.84
CA GLU A 222 -23.18 -36.41 -19.93
C GLU A 222 -22.32 -35.16 -19.91
N GLN A 223 -21.21 -35.28 -19.24
CA GLN A 223 -19.81 -34.99 -19.60
C GLN A 223 -18.96 -34.98 -18.32
N THR A 224 -17.89 -35.77 -18.32
CA THR A 224 -17.10 -36.17 -17.16
C THR A 224 -16.57 -34.99 -16.31
N PRO A 225 -17.08 -34.75 -15.09
CA PRO A 225 -16.68 -33.65 -14.21
C PRO A 225 -15.28 -33.81 -13.60
N GLY A 226 -14.62 -34.93 -13.78
CA GLY A 226 -13.31 -35.21 -13.22
C GLY A 226 -12.14 -34.59 -13.98
N ALA A 227 -12.27 -34.42 -15.29
CA ALA A 227 -11.17 -33.93 -16.12
C ALA A 227 -10.98 -32.39 -15.99
N GLN A 228 -12.05 -31.63 -15.89
CA GLN A 228 -11.99 -30.19 -15.72
C GLN A 228 -11.43 -29.79 -14.35
N ARG A 229 -11.88 -30.43 -13.27
CA ARG A 229 -11.37 -30.21 -11.92
C ARG A 229 -9.87 -30.56 -11.77
N GLN A 230 -9.45 -31.63 -12.43
CA GLN A 230 -8.02 -32.01 -12.46
C GLN A 230 -7.18 -31.00 -13.27
N LEU A 231 -7.74 -30.40 -14.31
CA LEU A 231 -7.07 -29.36 -15.10
C LEU A 231 -6.95 -28.05 -14.31
N GLU A 232 -7.99 -27.62 -13.60
CA GLU A 232 -7.97 -26.44 -12.75
C GLU A 232 -7.02 -26.61 -11.55
N GLN A 233 -7.07 -27.74 -10.88
CA GLN A 233 -6.12 -28.04 -9.79
C GLN A 233 -4.67 -28.10 -10.29
N LYS A 234 -4.43 -28.62 -11.50
CA LYS A 234 -3.09 -28.58 -12.11
C LYS A 234 -2.67 -27.15 -12.43
N LYS A 235 -3.57 -26.32 -12.98
CA LYS A 235 -3.29 -24.89 -13.24
C LYS A 235 -2.94 -24.13 -11.97
N ILE A 236 -3.73 -24.27 -10.92
CA ILE A 236 -3.48 -23.64 -9.62
C ILE A 236 -2.14 -24.08 -9.02
N LYS A 237 -1.83 -25.38 -9.15
CA LYS A 237 -0.54 -25.92 -8.68
C LYS A 237 0.64 -25.40 -9.52
N GLN A 238 0.46 -25.23 -10.82
CA GLN A 238 1.47 -24.63 -11.70
C GLN A 238 1.70 -23.17 -11.36
N LEU A 239 0.64 -22.36 -11.24
CA LEU A 239 0.73 -20.95 -10.84
C LEU A 239 1.44 -20.78 -9.49
N LYS A 240 1.12 -21.59 -8.49
CA LYS A 240 1.83 -21.56 -7.18
C LYS A 240 3.33 -21.89 -7.31
N THR A 241 3.68 -22.81 -8.20
CA THR A 241 5.08 -23.16 -8.44
C THR A 241 5.81 -22.03 -9.17
N GLU A 242 5.14 -21.36 -10.11
CA GLU A 242 5.68 -20.21 -10.83
C GLU A 242 5.83 -18.99 -9.91
N ILE A 243 4.87 -18.71 -9.07
CA ILE A 243 4.94 -17.66 -8.03
C ILE A 243 6.15 -17.91 -7.11
N HIS A 244 6.27 -19.13 -6.59
CA HIS A 244 7.41 -19.46 -5.73
C HIS A 244 8.77 -19.36 -6.45
N SER A 245 8.81 -19.68 -7.73
CA SER A 245 10.03 -19.51 -8.53
C SER A 245 10.38 -18.04 -8.77
N ALA A 246 9.37 -17.18 -8.99
CA ALA A 246 9.52 -15.74 -9.13
C ALA A 246 10.01 -15.12 -7.81
N GLU A 247 9.44 -15.49 -6.67
CA GLU A 247 9.89 -15.05 -5.33
C GLU A 247 11.35 -15.41 -5.06
N LYS A 248 11.73 -16.64 -5.42
CA LYS A 248 13.13 -17.09 -5.27
C LYS A 248 14.09 -16.34 -6.17
N ARG A 249 13.63 -15.98 -7.38
CA ARG A 249 14.41 -15.16 -8.32
C ARG A 249 14.56 -13.74 -7.82
N LEU A 250 13.46 -13.11 -7.33
CA LEU A 250 13.47 -11.79 -6.72
C LEU A 250 14.47 -11.72 -5.55
N LYS A 251 14.39 -12.66 -4.63
CA LYS A 251 15.32 -12.71 -3.48
C LYS A 251 16.79 -12.75 -3.92
N ARG A 252 17.11 -13.56 -4.94
CA ARG A 252 18.49 -13.65 -5.47
C ARG A 252 18.95 -12.34 -6.14
N LEU A 253 18.04 -11.66 -6.84
CA LEU A 253 18.35 -10.39 -7.47
C LEU A 253 18.54 -9.28 -6.44
N GLN A 254 17.72 -9.27 -5.37
CA GLN A 254 17.86 -8.36 -4.24
C GLN A 254 19.18 -8.58 -3.49
N GLU A 255 19.62 -9.82 -3.31
CA GLU A 255 20.93 -10.13 -2.71
C GLU A 255 22.10 -9.64 -3.61
N LYS A 256 21.96 -9.77 -4.94
CA LYS A 256 22.97 -9.27 -5.87
C LYS A 256 23.05 -7.75 -5.90
N ILE A 257 21.91 -7.06 -5.95
CA ILE A 257 21.90 -5.60 -5.98
C ILE A 257 22.45 -5.02 -4.69
N ALA A 258 22.13 -5.62 -3.53
CA ALA A 258 22.71 -5.23 -2.25
C ALA A 258 24.24 -5.39 -2.24
N GLY A 259 24.77 -6.41 -2.88
CA GLY A 259 26.23 -6.58 -3.05
C GLY A 259 26.84 -5.47 -3.91
N VAL A 260 26.24 -5.14 -5.04
CA VAL A 260 26.72 -4.06 -5.93
C VAL A 260 26.62 -2.69 -5.24
N GLU A 261 25.50 -2.43 -4.54
CA GLU A 261 25.31 -1.19 -3.79
C GLU A 261 26.29 -1.06 -2.63
N GLY A 262 26.64 -2.16 -1.96
CA GLY A 262 27.68 -2.19 -0.93
C GLY A 262 29.05 -1.80 -1.48
N ILE A 263 29.40 -2.24 -2.68
CA ILE A 263 30.65 -1.86 -3.36
C ILE A 263 30.61 -0.38 -3.77
N LEU A 264 29.48 0.10 -4.31
CA LEU A 264 29.31 1.50 -4.72
C LEU A 264 29.31 2.48 -3.54
N GLN A 265 28.97 2.04 -2.32
CA GLN A 265 29.03 2.86 -1.11
C GLN A 265 30.42 2.92 -0.48
N SER A 266 31.36 2.08 -0.92
CA SER A 266 32.72 2.07 -0.40
C SER A 266 33.52 3.26 -0.92
N PRO A 267 34.16 4.09 -0.07
CA PRO A 267 34.97 5.23 -0.51
C PRO A 267 36.13 4.82 -1.45
N GLU A 268 36.62 3.60 -1.33
CA GLU A 268 37.72 3.06 -2.11
C GLU A 268 37.35 2.88 -3.61
N THR A 269 36.08 2.80 -3.94
CA THR A 269 35.55 2.61 -5.31
C THR A 269 35.71 3.90 -6.16
N TYR A 270 35.98 5.05 -5.52
CA TYR A 270 36.10 6.37 -6.17
C TYR A 270 37.54 6.87 -6.30
N ASP A 271 38.55 6.11 -5.86
CA ASP A 271 39.96 6.44 -6.01
C ASP A 271 40.46 6.10 -7.44
N GLY A 272 40.98 7.10 -8.06
CA GLY A 272 41.49 7.44 -9.42
C GLY A 272 41.84 6.40 -10.48
N ASP A 273 41.98 5.10 -10.19
CA ASP A 273 42.35 4.06 -11.18
C ASP A 273 41.17 3.13 -11.60
N PHE A 274 39.98 3.34 -11.04
CA PHE A 274 38.81 2.46 -11.21
C PHE A 274 37.64 3.04 -12.02
N GLN A 275 37.86 4.02 -12.88
CA GLN A 275 36.78 4.66 -13.65
C GLN A 275 36.04 3.71 -14.59
N ASP A 276 36.72 2.77 -15.22
CA ASP A 276 36.11 1.78 -16.11
C ASP A 276 35.27 0.76 -15.31
N ASP A 277 35.77 0.30 -14.15
CA ASP A 277 35.05 -0.60 -13.25
C ASP A 277 33.83 0.07 -12.63
N LEU A 278 33.87 1.39 -12.35
CA LEU A 278 32.72 2.14 -11.81
C LEU A 278 31.58 2.24 -12.83
N HIS A 279 31.89 2.47 -14.11
CA HIS A 279 30.88 2.48 -15.18
C HIS A 279 30.20 1.12 -15.33
N ASP A 280 30.97 0.04 -15.25
CA ASP A 280 30.43 -1.33 -15.32
C ASP A 280 29.58 -1.66 -14.09
N LEU A 281 29.96 -1.20 -12.89
CA LEU A 281 29.17 -1.39 -11.68
C LEU A 281 27.82 -0.63 -11.73
N ILE A 282 27.82 0.64 -12.20
CA ILE A 282 26.60 1.43 -12.38
C ILE A 282 25.69 0.82 -13.44
N ARG A 283 26.28 0.33 -14.54
CA ARG A 283 25.52 -0.39 -15.58
C ARG A 283 24.89 -1.66 -15.03
N ASN A 284 25.67 -2.47 -14.29
CA ASN A 284 25.19 -3.69 -13.66
C ASN A 284 24.08 -3.41 -12.64
N GLN A 285 24.19 -2.33 -11.84
CA GLN A 285 23.14 -1.90 -10.94
C GLN A 285 21.84 -1.57 -11.71
N THR A 286 21.96 -0.86 -12.82
CA THR A 286 20.81 -0.46 -13.65
C THR A 286 20.15 -1.69 -14.29
N GLU A 287 20.95 -2.63 -14.80
CA GLU A 287 20.45 -3.89 -15.37
C GLU A 287 19.76 -4.76 -14.31
N LEU A 288 20.33 -4.87 -13.11
CA LEU A 288 19.71 -5.60 -11.99
C LEU A 288 18.40 -4.96 -11.52
N LYS A 289 18.31 -3.63 -11.47
CA LYS A 289 17.06 -2.92 -11.13
C LYS A 289 15.97 -3.19 -12.17
N ALA A 290 16.31 -3.14 -13.45
CA ALA A 290 15.37 -3.45 -14.52
C ALA A 290 14.89 -4.92 -14.46
N GLU A 291 15.82 -5.86 -14.16
CA GLU A 291 15.46 -7.28 -14.02
C GLU A 291 14.57 -7.54 -12.78
N ILE A 292 14.79 -6.83 -11.68
CA ILE A 292 13.92 -6.89 -10.50
C ILE A 292 12.51 -6.41 -10.87
N GLU A 293 12.39 -5.27 -11.53
CA GLU A 293 11.11 -4.69 -11.93
C GLU A 293 10.34 -5.63 -12.87
N GLU A 294 11.04 -6.28 -13.83
CA GLU A 294 10.43 -7.27 -14.72
C GLU A 294 9.89 -8.48 -13.94
N VAL A 295 10.67 -9.02 -13.01
CA VAL A 295 10.27 -10.18 -12.21
C VAL A 295 9.15 -9.83 -11.22
N GLU A 296 9.14 -8.61 -10.67
CA GLU A 296 8.04 -8.12 -9.85
C GLU A 296 6.73 -8.00 -10.64
N GLN A 297 6.78 -7.52 -11.88
CA GLN A 297 5.60 -7.49 -12.76
C GLN A 297 5.08 -8.89 -13.08
N ILE A 298 5.99 -9.83 -13.35
CA ILE A 298 5.61 -11.23 -13.57
C ILE A 298 4.96 -11.82 -12.32
N TRP A 299 5.54 -11.59 -11.15
CA TRP A 299 5.02 -12.05 -9.87
C TRP A 299 3.63 -11.48 -9.57
N LEU A 300 3.42 -10.17 -9.80
CA LEU A 300 2.11 -9.51 -9.67
C LEU A 300 1.07 -10.15 -10.59
N ASN A 301 1.42 -10.32 -11.87
CA ASN A 301 0.51 -10.91 -12.87
C ASN A 301 0.14 -12.36 -12.53
N LEU A 302 1.09 -13.15 -12.03
CA LEU A 302 0.82 -14.53 -11.58
C LEU A 302 -0.08 -14.58 -10.36
N ASN A 303 0.05 -13.63 -9.43
CA ASN A 303 -0.85 -13.53 -8.29
C ASN A 303 -2.27 -13.10 -8.72
N GLU A 304 -2.40 -12.11 -9.62
CA GLU A 304 -3.71 -11.74 -10.19
C GLU A 304 -4.38 -12.91 -10.93
N GLN A 305 -3.60 -13.69 -11.70
CA GLN A 305 -4.11 -14.89 -12.37
C GLN A 305 -4.53 -15.98 -11.37
N LEU A 306 -3.82 -16.13 -10.26
CA LEU A 306 -4.17 -17.06 -9.19
C LEU A 306 -5.47 -16.62 -8.51
N GLU A 307 -5.64 -15.31 -8.26
CA GLU A 307 -6.86 -14.72 -7.71
C GLU A 307 -8.04 -14.82 -8.68
N GLY A 308 -7.81 -14.58 -9.97
CA GLY A 308 -8.83 -14.68 -11.03
C GLY A 308 -9.19 -16.12 -11.45
N SER A 309 -8.34 -17.10 -11.09
CA SER A 309 -8.59 -18.54 -11.36
C SER A 309 -9.24 -19.25 -10.16
N SER A 310 -9.57 -18.50 -9.12
CA SER A 310 -10.24 -18.93 -7.89
C SER A 310 -11.67 -18.37 -7.90
#